data_3acfadfcc8f4ea2bfbcfe44d3bfe725b
#
_entry.id   3acfadfcc8f4ea2bfbcfe44d3bfe725b
#
_cell.length_a   1.000
_cell.length_b   1.000
_cell.length_c   1.000
_cell.angle_alpha   90.00
_cell.angle_beta   90.00
_cell.angle_gamma   90.00
#
_symmetry.space_group_name_H-M   'P 1'
#
loop_
_entity.id
_entity.type
_entity.pdbx_description
1 polymer ?
#
loop_
_entity_poly.entity_id
_entity_poly.type
_entity_poly.pdbx_seq_one_letter_code
_entity_poly.pdbx_strand_id
1 'polypeptide(L)'
;MARVSPTFVRTSAPEFWEDVYARGGDGWELGAPAPSLVEFVDSTPPPRGRVAVPGCGGGHDARYLATRGYAVTGFDWAPAALSAARRLARREGVDVAFESRDMFTLGRDLPNAFDGVWDYTCFCAIDPARRAEYVRSLVGTLRLGGWLLANFFPLRALTPGPPFVVSPAEVRRLLAPSFWIERAGPPLRSPRGRQSREWMVLARRTGA
;
A
#
# COMPACT_ATOMS: atom_id res chain seq x y z
N MET A 1 -22.94 -18.03 -12.42
CA MET A 1 -21.69 -17.34 -12.79
C MET A 1 -21.94 -15.83 -12.74
N ALA A 2 -21.41 -15.13 -11.74
CA ALA A 2 -21.50 -13.69 -11.66
C ALA A 2 -20.69 -13.08 -12.82
N ARG A 3 -21.29 -12.22 -13.62
CA ARG A 3 -20.57 -11.48 -14.65
C ARG A 3 -19.59 -10.53 -13.98
N VAL A 4 -18.29 -10.74 -14.15
CA VAL A 4 -17.24 -9.81 -13.71
C VAL A 4 -17.46 -8.50 -14.46
N SER A 5 -17.60 -7.39 -13.74
CA SER A 5 -17.77 -6.07 -14.36
C SER A 5 -16.50 -5.74 -15.18
N PRO A 6 -16.65 -5.17 -16.40
CA PRO A 6 -15.49 -4.78 -17.23
C PRO A 6 -14.47 -3.88 -16.51
N THR A 7 -14.93 -3.10 -15.52
CA THR A 7 -14.07 -2.22 -14.72
C THR A 7 -13.11 -3.01 -13.83
N PHE A 8 -13.51 -4.16 -13.27
CA PHE A 8 -12.65 -4.99 -12.41
C PHE A 8 -11.47 -5.60 -13.18
N VAL A 9 -11.70 -6.05 -14.41
CA VAL A 9 -10.64 -6.62 -15.27
C VAL A 9 -9.58 -5.56 -15.60
N ARG A 10 -9.97 -4.30 -15.79
CA ARG A 10 -9.07 -3.21 -16.18
C ARG A 10 -8.07 -2.84 -15.09
N THR A 11 -8.48 -2.79 -13.81
CA THR A 11 -7.60 -2.41 -12.70
C THR A 11 -6.52 -3.44 -12.37
N SER A 12 -6.60 -4.63 -12.95
CA SER A 12 -5.59 -5.67 -12.81
C SER A 12 -4.55 -5.66 -13.94
N ALA A 13 -4.61 -4.68 -14.84
CA ALA A 13 -3.69 -4.52 -15.97
C ALA A 13 -2.82 -3.27 -15.77
N PRO A 14 -1.48 -3.37 -15.95
CA PRO A 14 -0.58 -2.22 -15.83
C PRO A 14 -0.99 -1.03 -16.70
N GLU A 15 -1.46 -1.29 -17.93
CA GLU A 15 -1.84 -0.28 -18.91
C GLU A 15 -2.97 0.63 -18.39
N PHE A 16 -3.85 0.12 -17.54
CA PHE A 16 -4.89 0.94 -16.92
C PHE A 16 -4.28 2.03 -16.03
N TRP A 17 -3.28 1.68 -15.23
CA TRP A 17 -2.62 2.62 -14.32
C TRP A 17 -1.70 3.59 -15.08
N GLU A 18 -1.00 3.12 -16.11
CA GLU A 18 -0.23 3.98 -17.01
C GLU A 18 -1.12 5.08 -17.62
N ASP A 19 -2.28 4.70 -18.15
CA ASP A 19 -3.26 5.62 -18.70
C ASP A 19 -3.76 6.63 -17.66
N VAL A 20 -4.02 6.20 -16.42
CA VAL A 20 -4.49 7.06 -15.35
C VAL A 20 -3.43 8.10 -15.00
N TYR A 21 -2.18 7.71 -14.79
CA TYR A 21 -1.08 8.64 -14.51
C TYR A 21 -0.79 9.59 -15.70
N ALA A 22 -0.84 9.08 -16.93
CA ALA A 22 -0.59 9.89 -18.11
C ALA A 22 -1.64 11.03 -18.30
N ARG A 23 -2.86 10.82 -17.82
CA ARG A 23 -3.96 11.81 -17.89
C ARG A 23 -4.04 12.72 -16.67
N GLY A 24 -3.13 12.60 -15.70
CA GLY A 24 -3.22 13.33 -14.44
C GLY A 24 -4.45 12.93 -13.61
N GLY A 25 -4.89 11.67 -13.77
CA GLY A 25 -6.05 11.12 -13.06
C GLY A 25 -5.72 10.55 -11.67
N ASP A 26 -4.63 10.96 -11.08
CA ASP A 26 -4.06 10.51 -9.80
C ASP A 26 -4.64 11.24 -8.58
N GLY A 27 -5.94 11.48 -8.58
CA GLY A 27 -6.66 12.21 -7.52
C GLY A 27 -6.55 11.61 -6.11
N TRP A 28 -5.89 10.48 -5.96
CA TRP A 28 -5.51 9.91 -4.65
C TRP A 28 -4.18 10.45 -4.13
N GLU A 29 -3.31 11.02 -4.99
CA GLU A 29 -2.04 11.61 -4.62
C GLU A 29 -2.25 12.83 -3.72
N LEU A 30 -1.55 12.85 -2.59
CA LEU A 30 -1.65 13.93 -1.61
C LEU A 30 -0.60 15.01 -1.83
N GLY A 31 0.40 14.76 -2.68
CA GLY A 31 1.57 15.64 -2.84
C GLY A 31 2.48 15.69 -1.60
N ALA A 32 2.19 14.88 -0.59
CA ALA A 32 2.89 14.80 0.69
C ALA A 32 2.72 13.39 1.27
N PRO A 33 3.52 12.99 2.27
CA PRO A 33 3.33 11.74 3.00
C PRO A 33 1.94 11.68 3.66
N ALA A 34 1.37 10.49 3.73
CA ALA A 34 0.08 10.27 4.37
C ALA A 34 0.11 10.74 5.84
N PRO A 35 -0.81 11.61 6.28
CA PRO A 35 -0.83 12.10 7.66
C PRO A 35 -0.90 10.99 8.71
N SER A 36 -1.57 9.89 8.39
CA SER A 36 -1.66 8.70 9.26
C SER A 36 -0.31 7.99 9.40
N LEU A 37 0.48 7.91 8.32
CA LEU A 37 1.83 7.35 8.37
C LEU A 37 2.75 8.23 9.22
N VAL A 38 2.75 9.53 8.96
CA VAL A 38 3.58 10.50 9.68
C VAL A 38 3.30 10.43 11.17
N GLU A 39 2.03 10.53 11.55
CA GLU A 39 1.62 10.47 12.96
C GLU A 39 2.04 9.15 13.61
N PHE A 40 1.80 8.02 12.93
CA PHE A 40 2.12 6.71 13.49
C PHE A 40 3.64 6.51 13.67
N VAL A 41 4.43 6.83 12.66
CA VAL A 41 5.90 6.65 12.70
C VAL A 41 6.56 7.62 13.69
N ASP A 42 6.04 8.83 13.83
CA ASP A 42 6.57 9.80 14.80
C ASP A 42 6.22 9.47 16.25
N SER A 43 5.06 8.80 16.49
CA SER A 43 4.59 8.46 17.85
C SER A 43 4.95 7.04 18.29
N THR A 44 4.88 6.08 17.38
CA THR A 44 5.05 4.64 17.69
C THR A 44 5.76 3.94 16.52
N PRO A 45 7.03 4.26 16.24
CA PRO A 45 7.73 3.77 15.06
C PRO A 45 7.84 2.24 15.09
N PRO A 46 7.46 1.54 14.00
CA PRO A 46 7.76 0.12 13.87
C PRO A 46 9.28 -0.12 13.86
N PRO A 47 9.73 -1.34 14.17
CA PRO A 47 11.16 -1.67 14.09
C PRO A 47 11.73 -1.29 12.72
N ARG A 48 12.91 -0.65 12.73
CA ARG A 48 13.62 -0.31 11.50
C ARG A 48 14.08 -1.56 10.76
N GLY A 49 14.27 -1.41 9.47
CA GLY A 49 14.71 -2.49 8.59
C GLY A 49 14.34 -2.18 7.15
N ARG A 50 14.26 -3.21 6.34
CA ARG A 50 13.87 -3.13 4.93
C ARG A 50 12.35 -3.06 4.83
N VAL A 51 11.84 -2.03 4.16
CA VAL A 51 10.39 -1.78 4.03
C VAL A 51 9.97 -1.77 2.57
N ALA A 52 8.96 -2.56 2.24
CA ALA A 52 8.29 -2.52 0.95
C ALA A 52 7.10 -1.55 0.99
N VAL A 53 6.94 -0.77 -0.07
CA VAL A 53 5.79 0.11 -0.28
C VAL A 53 5.16 -0.25 -1.62
N PRO A 54 4.22 -1.23 -1.66
CA PRO A 54 3.51 -1.61 -2.87
C PRO A 54 2.53 -0.52 -3.31
N GLY A 55 2.41 -0.28 -4.63
CA GLY A 55 1.61 0.79 -5.20
C GLY A 55 2.08 2.17 -4.73
N CYS A 56 3.41 2.41 -4.75
CA CYS A 56 4.03 3.59 -4.13
C CYS A 56 3.71 4.91 -4.83
N GLY A 57 3.13 4.91 -6.02
CA GLY A 57 2.81 6.12 -6.79
C GLY A 57 3.99 7.08 -6.92
N GLY A 58 3.78 8.35 -6.64
CA GLY A 58 4.81 9.40 -6.60
C GLY A 58 5.85 9.26 -5.48
N GLY A 59 5.77 8.19 -4.67
CA GLY A 59 6.78 7.82 -3.67
C GLY A 59 6.87 8.74 -2.46
N HIS A 60 5.82 9.48 -2.13
CA HIS A 60 5.82 10.41 -0.98
C HIS A 60 6.02 9.67 0.35
N ASP A 61 5.29 8.59 0.58
CA ASP A 61 5.39 7.78 1.80
C ASP A 61 6.74 7.03 1.87
N ALA A 62 7.21 6.51 0.73
CA ALA A 62 8.49 5.81 0.64
C ALA A 62 9.66 6.74 1.01
N ARG A 63 9.67 7.97 0.48
CA ARG A 63 10.70 8.97 0.83
C ARG A 63 10.61 9.37 2.31
N TYR A 64 9.40 9.58 2.82
CA TYR A 64 9.23 9.89 4.25
C TYR A 64 9.81 8.79 5.14
N LEU A 65 9.49 7.51 4.88
CA LEU A 65 10.05 6.39 5.63
C LEU A 65 11.59 6.35 5.55
N ALA A 66 12.17 6.60 4.39
CA ALA A 66 13.62 6.65 4.23
C ALA A 66 14.25 7.76 5.09
N THR A 67 13.65 8.95 5.18
CA THR A 67 14.12 10.01 6.08
C THR A 67 14.03 9.64 7.56
N ARG A 68 13.24 8.63 7.90
CA ARG A 68 13.12 8.07 9.26
C ARG A 68 14.07 6.88 9.51
N GLY A 69 14.95 6.58 8.55
CA GLY A 69 16.00 5.57 8.67
C GLY A 69 15.57 4.15 8.34
N TYR A 70 14.50 3.98 7.58
CA TYR A 70 14.14 2.70 6.96
C TYR A 70 14.86 2.53 5.62
N ALA A 71 15.25 1.30 5.28
CA ALA A 71 15.74 0.95 3.94
C ALA A 71 14.54 0.62 3.05
N VAL A 72 14.12 1.57 2.20
CA VAL A 72 12.83 1.50 1.52
C VAL A 72 12.95 1.11 0.06
N THR A 73 12.08 0.21 -0.38
CA THR A 73 11.82 -0.08 -1.79
C THR A 73 10.35 0.18 -2.11
N GLY A 74 10.09 1.14 -2.99
CA GLY A 74 8.77 1.41 -3.55
C GLY A 74 8.54 0.59 -4.81
N PHE A 75 7.37 -0.04 -4.92
CA PHE A 75 6.95 -0.83 -6.08
C PHE A 75 5.72 -0.21 -6.72
N ASP A 76 5.72 -0.10 -8.04
CA ASP A 76 4.53 0.31 -8.79
C ASP A 76 4.57 -0.31 -10.20
N TRP A 77 3.43 -0.38 -10.86
CA TRP A 77 3.35 -0.78 -12.25
C TRP A 77 3.63 0.37 -13.20
N ALA A 78 3.18 1.58 -12.85
CA ALA A 78 3.21 2.74 -13.73
C ALA A 78 4.63 3.35 -13.85
N PRO A 79 5.30 3.27 -15.02
CA PRO A 79 6.60 3.88 -15.22
C PRO A 79 6.60 5.40 -14.99
N ALA A 80 5.50 6.08 -15.30
CA ALA A 80 5.34 7.52 -15.07
C ALA A 80 5.41 7.86 -13.57
N ALA A 81 4.70 7.09 -12.72
CA ALA A 81 4.74 7.24 -11.27
C ALA A 81 6.17 7.04 -10.72
N LEU A 82 6.82 5.93 -11.10
CA LEU A 82 8.18 5.62 -10.68
C LEU A 82 9.20 6.66 -11.16
N SER A 83 9.03 7.22 -12.36
CA SER A 83 9.86 8.30 -12.87
C SER A 83 9.71 9.57 -12.02
N ALA A 84 8.48 9.92 -11.65
CA ALA A 84 8.21 11.04 -10.75
C ALA A 84 8.82 10.80 -9.36
N ALA A 85 8.62 9.61 -8.79
CA ALA A 85 9.17 9.22 -7.50
C ALA A 85 10.69 9.33 -7.45
N ARG A 86 11.39 8.81 -8.47
CA ARG A 86 12.86 8.91 -8.58
C ARG A 86 13.34 10.36 -8.72
N ARG A 87 12.62 11.21 -9.50
CA ARG A 87 12.99 12.64 -9.61
C ARG A 87 12.87 13.35 -8.27
N LEU A 88 11.78 13.09 -7.53
CA LEU A 88 11.54 13.70 -6.23
C LEU A 88 12.60 13.24 -5.21
N ALA A 89 12.92 11.95 -5.15
CA ALA A 89 13.94 11.41 -4.25
C ALA A 89 15.30 12.03 -4.50
N ARG A 90 15.73 12.13 -5.78
CA ARG A 90 17.00 12.81 -6.15
C ARG A 90 17.00 14.28 -5.76
N ARG A 91 15.90 14.99 -6.00
CA ARG A 91 15.80 16.43 -5.65
C ARG A 91 15.91 16.67 -4.14
N GLU A 92 15.39 15.74 -3.34
CA GLU A 92 15.40 15.83 -1.89
C GLU A 92 16.64 15.18 -1.25
N GLY A 93 17.51 14.54 -2.05
CA GLY A 93 18.70 13.84 -1.55
C GLY A 93 18.36 12.61 -0.69
N VAL A 94 17.21 11.96 -0.95
CA VAL A 94 16.74 10.81 -0.17
C VAL A 94 17.00 9.52 -0.95
N ASP A 95 17.66 8.56 -0.31
CA ASP A 95 17.96 7.24 -0.89
C ASP A 95 16.76 6.30 -0.75
N VAL A 96 16.12 5.99 -1.89
CA VAL A 96 14.98 5.06 -2.00
C VAL A 96 15.10 4.31 -3.31
N ALA A 97 15.02 2.99 -3.24
CA ALA A 97 14.88 2.15 -4.43
C ALA A 97 13.41 2.21 -4.94
N PHE A 98 13.25 2.36 -6.26
CA PHE A 98 11.94 2.30 -6.92
C PHE A 98 11.99 1.29 -8.05
N GLU A 99 11.13 0.27 -8.01
CA GLU A 99 11.15 -0.84 -8.95
C GLU A 99 9.77 -1.04 -9.59
N SER A 100 9.77 -1.29 -10.92
CA SER A 100 8.55 -1.75 -11.61
C SER A 100 8.39 -3.24 -11.35
N ARG A 101 7.36 -3.61 -10.57
CA ARG A 101 7.03 -5.01 -10.26
C ARG A 101 5.54 -5.19 -10.08
N ASP A 102 5.09 -6.40 -10.39
CA ASP A 102 3.75 -6.84 -10.06
C ASP A 102 3.66 -7.13 -8.56
N MET A 103 2.80 -6.38 -7.87
CA MET A 103 2.60 -6.53 -6.43
C MET A 103 1.98 -7.88 -6.03
N PHE A 104 1.36 -8.59 -6.98
CA PHE A 104 0.84 -9.94 -6.73
C PHE A 104 1.93 -11.01 -6.70
N THR A 105 3.12 -10.70 -7.21
CA THR A 105 4.24 -11.66 -7.29
C THR A 105 5.38 -11.33 -6.33
N LEU A 106 5.32 -10.24 -5.56
CA LEU A 106 6.39 -9.83 -4.64
C LEU A 106 6.82 -10.97 -3.70
N GLY A 107 5.86 -11.71 -3.14
CA GLY A 107 6.15 -12.81 -2.22
C GLY A 107 6.89 -13.99 -2.86
N ARG A 108 6.71 -14.21 -4.16
CA ARG A 108 7.43 -15.21 -4.95
C ARG A 108 8.81 -14.71 -5.36
N ASP A 109 8.88 -13.45 -5.82
CA ASP A 109 10.07 -12.87 -6.43
C ASP A 109 11.08 -12.37 -5.38
N LEU A 110 10.59 -11.97 -4.22
CA LEU A 110 11.35 -11.42 -3.10
C LEU A 110 10.92 -12.09 -1.78
N PRO A 111 11.08 -13.42 -1.64
CA PRO A 111 10.61 -14.14 -0.46
C PRO A 111 11.36 -13.71 0.81
N ASN A 112 10.62 -13.41 1.88
CA ASN A 112 11.14 -12.99 3.19
C ASN A 112 12.15 -11.82 3.12
N ALA A 113 12.02 -10.97 2.10
CA ALA A 113 12.99 -9.93 1.82
C ALA A 113 12.82 -8.68 2.70
N PHE A 114 11.66 -8.48 3.32
CA PHE A 114 11.33 -7.26 4.04
C PHE A 114 10.97 -7.49 5.50
N ASP A 115 11.38 -6.55 6.34
CA ASP A 115 11.04 -6.45 7.75
C ASP A 115 9.66 -5.84 7.95
N GLY A 116 9.22 -5.00 7.01
CA GLY A 116 7.95 -4.33 7.05
C GLY A 116 7.34 -4.04 5.68
N VAL A 117 6.03 -3.83 5.69
CA VAL A 117 5.25 -3.34 4.56
C VAL A 117 4.42 -2.14 5.01
N TRP A 118 4.41 -1.08 4.22
CA TRP A 118 3.44 0.00 4.31
C TRP A 118 2.50 -0.04 3.12
N ASP A 119 1.20 -0.13 3.36
CA ASP A 119 0.14 -0.07 2.33
C ASP A 119 -0.81 1.10 2.59
N TYR A 120 -0.88 2.01 1.66
CA TYR A 120 -1.89 3.04 1.63
C TYR A 120 -2.39 3.25 0.20
N THR A 121 -3.71 3.10 0.03
CA THR A 121 -4.42 3.21 -1.26
C THR A 121 -4.12 2.11 -2.30
N CYS A 122 -3.15 1.23 -2.09
CA CYS A 122 -2.91 0.09 -2.98
C CYS A 122 -4.04 -0.96 -2.85
N PHE A 123 -4.34 -1.42 -1.64
CA PHE A 123 -5.37 -2.46 -1.42
C PHE A 123 -6.75 -2.08 -1.99
N CYS A 124 -7.14 -0.82 -1.91
CA CYS A 124 -8.42 -0.37 -2.43
C CYS A 124 -8.44 -0.17 -3.96
N ALA A 125 -7.27 -0.14 -4.58
CA ALA A 125 -7.12 -0.08 -6.03
C ALA A 125 -7.26 -1.46 -6.68
N ILE A 126 -7.06 -2.52 -5.90
CA ILE A 126 -7.12 -3.92 -6.35
C ILE A 126 -8.57 -4.38 -6.49
N ASP A 127 -8.85 -5.13 -7.56
CA ASP A 127 -10.09 -5.89 -7.72
C ASP A 127 -10.37 -6.70 -6.44
N PRO A 128 -11.53 -6.53 -5.79
CA PRO A 128 -11.88 -7.27 -4.58
C PRO A 128 -11.72 -8.77 -4.70
N ALA A 129 -11.92 -9.36 -5.88
CA ALA A 129 -11.73 -10.79 -6.12
C ALA A 129 -10.25 -11.24 -6.00
N ARG A 130 -9.29 -10.32 -6.17
CA ARG A 130 -7.85 -10.60 -6.11
C ARG A 130 -7.19 -10.19 -4.78
N ARG A 131 -7.91 -9.58 -3.86
CA ARG A 131 -7.35 -9.11 -2.56
C ARG A 131 -6.70 -10.24 -1.75
N ALA A 132 -7.27 -11.44 -1.80
CA ALA A 132 -6.66 -12.60 -1.14
C ALA A 132 -5.31 -13.00 -1.76
N GLU A 133 -5.17 -12.88 -3.07
CA GLU A 133 -3.90 -13.09 -3.78
C GLU A 133 -2.86 -12.06 -3.38
N TYR A 134 -3.26 -10.78 -3.31
CA TYR A 134 -2.41 -9.71 -2.85
C TYR A 134 -1.91 -9.92 -1.42
N VAL A 135 -2.80 -10.25 -0.49
CA VAL A 135 -2.42 -10.53 0.91
C VAL A 135 -1.42 -11.70 0.97
N ARG A 136 -1.61 -12.78 0.20
CA ARG A 136 -0.62 -13.87 0.12
C ARG A 136 0.74 -13.38 -0.38
N SER A 137 0.76 -12.47 -1.34
CA SER A 137 2.01 -11.86 -1.81
C SER A 137 2.71 -11.05 -0.71
N LEU A 138 1.96 -10.24 0.07
CA LEU A 138 2.51 -9.52 1.21
C LEU A 138 3.06 -10.46 2.29
N VAL A 139 2.36 -11.55 2.58
CA VAL A 139 2.85 -12.60 3.49
C VAL A 139 4.17 -13.17 2.99
N GLY A 140 4.25 -13.54 1.72
CA GLY A 140 5.46 -14.14 1.15
C GLY A 140 6.68 -13.24 1.18
N THR A 141 6.50 -11.92 0.99
CA THR A 141 7.60 -10.96 0.94
C THR A 141 8.09 -10.50 2.34
N LEU A 142 7.24 -10.56 3.36
CA LEU A 142 7.62 -10.27 4.75
C LEU A 142 8.37 -11.45 5.37
N ARG A 143 9.40 -11.20 6.18
CA ARG A 143 9.98 -12.23 7.06
C ARG A 143 9.02 -12.60 8.21
N LEU A 144 9.23 -13.73 8.84
CA LEU A 144 8.48 -14.08 10.07
C LEU A 144 8.68 -13.01 11.14
N GLY A 145 7.61 -12.62 11.82
CA GLY A 145 7.60 -11.51 12.77
C GLY A 145 7.68 -10.13 12.13
N GLY A 146 7.80 -10.05 10.79
CA GLY A 146 7.73 -8.80 10.04
C GLY A 146 6.38 -8.10 10.23
N TRP A 147 6.37 -6.78 10.11
CA TRP A 147 5.16 -5.98 10.33
C TRP A 147 4.48 -5.56 9.04
N LEU A 148 3.15 -5.53 9.08
CA LEU A 148 2.29 -4.88 8.11
C LEU A 148 1.63 -3.67 8.79
N LEU A 149 1.95 -2.47 8.32
CA LEU A 149 1.21 -1.26 8.64
C LEU A 149 0.39 -0.88 7.42
N ALA A 150 -0.91 -0.83 7.55
CA ALA A 150 -1.80 -0.52 6.43
C ALA A 150 -2.91 0.44 6.85
N ASN A 151 -3.24 1.40 5.99
CA ASN A 151 -4.36 2.31 6.20
C ASN A 151 -5.40 2.11 5.09
N PHE A 152 -6.48 1.43 5.42
CA PHE A 152 -7.54 1.02 4.49
C PHE A 152 -8.55 2.15 4.26
N PHE A 153 -8.85 2.40 2.99
CA PHE A 153 -9.77 3.44 2.51
C PHE A 153 -10.38 2.98 1.17
N PRO A 154 -11.61 3.35 0.83
CA PRO A 154 -12.65 3.97 1.64
C PRO A 154 -13.48 2.93 2.40
N LEU A 155 -13.90 3.25 3.63
CA LEU A 155 -14.83 2.39 4.39
C LEU A 155 -16.28 2.48 3.91
N ARG A 156 -16.59 3.44 3.06
CA ARG A 156 -17.89 3.63 2.41
C ARG A 156 -17.69 3.92 0.94
N ALA A 157 -18.54 3.33 0.10
CA ALA A 157 -18.48 3.52 -1.34
C ALA A 157 -18.58 5.01 -1.71
N LEU A 158 -17.76 5.43 -2.67
CA LEU A 158 -17.78 6.74 -3.30
C LEU A 158 -18.21 6.64 -4.73
N THR A 159 -17.72 5.60 -5.39
CA THR A 159 -17.91 5.28 -6.80
C THR A 159 -17.93 3.75 -6.92
N PRO A 160 -18.24 3.20 -8.08
CA PRO A 160 -18.05 1.76 -8.32
C PRO A 160 -16.60 1.27 -8.16
N GLY A 161 -15.61 2.21 -8.09
CA GLY A 161 -14.17 1.93 -7.92
C GLY A 161 -13.35 2.06 -9.21
N PRO A 162 -12.03 2.04 -9.18
CA PRO A 162 -11.23 2.28 -7.97
C PRO A 162 -11.38 3.72 -7.42
N PRO A 163 -11.28 3.97 -6.13
CA PRO A 163 -11.02 3.02 -5.07
C PRO A 163 -12.26 2.17 -4.73
N PHE A 164 -12.07 0.87 -4.58
CA PHE A 164 -13.13 -0.05 -4.15
C PHE A 164 -13.30 -0.01 -2.64
N VAL A 165 -14.55 -0.07 -2.16
CA VAL A 165 -14.84 -0.09 -0.73
C VAL A 165 -14.11 -1.24 -0.02
N VAL A 166 -13.64 -0.97 1.19
CA VAL A 166 -12.97 -1.93 2.07
C VAL A 166 -13.72 -1.99 3.39
N SER A 167 -13.95 -3.18 3.93
CA SER A 167 -14.55 -3.32 5.25
C SER A 167 -13.54 -3.88 6.27
N PRO A 168 -13.57 -3.41 7.54
CA PRO A 168 -12.77 -3.99 8.61
C PRO A 168 -12.95 -5.51 8.77
N ALA A 169 -14.15 -6.01 8.53
CA ALA A 169 -14.44 -7.45 8.59
C ALA A 169 -13.72 -8.22 7.47
N GLU A 170 -13.74 -7.70 6.25
CA GLU A 170 -13.00 -8.28 5.13
C GLU A 170 -11.50 -8.33 5.42
N VAL A 171 -10.93 -7.21 5.87
CA VAL A 171 -9.49 -7.12 6.19
C VAL A 171 -9.12 -8.12 7.28
N ARG A 172 -9.88 -8.18 8.38
CA ARG A 172 -9.63 -9.15 9.46
C ARG A 172 -9.67 -10.59 8.95
N ARG A 173 -10.67 -10.93 8.13
CA ARG A 173 -10.79 -12.27 7.53
C ARG A 173 -9.60 -12.61 6.63
N LEU A 174 -9.12 -11.66 5.84
CA LEU A 174 -7.99 -11.88 4.92
C LEU A 174 -6.64 -11.97 5.64
N LEU A 175 -6.46 -11.21 6.72
CA LEU A 175 -5.20 -11.20 7.48
C LEU A 175 -5.11 -12.37 8.48
N ALA A 176 -6.23 -12.82 9.06
CA ALA A 176 -6.27 -13.80 10.15
C ALA A 176 -5.42 -15.08 9.92
N PRO A 177 -5.32 -15.66 8.69
CA PRO A 177 -4.55 -16.88 8.50
C PRO A 177 -3.04 -16.73 8.73
N SER A 178 -2.49 -15.51 8.55
CA SER A 178 -1.05 -15.30 8.49
C SER A 178 -0.55 -14.09 9.29
N PHE A 179 -1.45 -13.39 9.96
CA PHE A 179 -1.12 -12.19 10.73
C PHE A 179 -1.81 -12.17 12.09
N TRP A 180 -1.05 -11.79 13.10
CA TRP A 180 -1.58 -11.31 14.36
C TRP A 180 -1.79 -9.80 14.30
N ILE A 181 -3.03 -9.33 14.46
CA ILE A 181 -3.35 -7.90 14.49
C ILE A 181 -3.05 -7.36 15.89
N GLU A 182 -2.01 -6.55 16.00
CA GLU A 182 -1.60 -5.92 17.25
C GLU A 182 -2.47 -4.71 17.58
N ARG A 183 -2.80 -3.92 16.55
CA ARG A 183 -3.58 -2.69 16.71
C ARG A 183 -4.46 -2.45 15.48
N ALA A 184 -5.68 -2.02 15.70
CA ALA A 184 -6.59 -1.65 14.61
C ALA A 184 -7.60 -0.60 15.08
N GLY A 185 -7.83 0.41 14.26
CA GLY A 185 -8.77 1.49 14.55
C GLY A 185 -8.67 2.64 13.54
N PRO A 186 -9.48 3.68 13.71
CA PRO A 186 -9.33 4.87 12.89
C PRO A 186 -7.95 5.51 13.16
N PRO A 187 -7.24 6.04 12.13
CA PRO A 187 -6.03 6.81 12.34
C PRO A 187 -6.35 8.12 13.08
N LEU A 188 -5.40 8.64 13.85
CA LEU A 188 -5.56 9.91 14.54
C LEU A 188 -5.58 11.09 13.56
N ARG A 189 -4.87 10.96 12.44
CA ARG A 189 -4.82 11.97 11.38
C ARG A 189 -5.17 11.36 10.03
N SER A 190 -6.09 12.02 9.33
CA SER A 190 -6.50 11.68 7.96
C SER A 190 -6.45 12.91 7.06
N PRO A 191 -6.24 12.75 5.76
CA PRO A 191 -6.39 13.83 4.80
C PRO A 191 -7.80 14.43 4.84
N ARG A 192 -7.93 15.71 4.50
CA ARG A 192 -9.23 16.34 4.32
C ARG A 192 -10.05 15.53 3.30
N GLY A 193 -11.30 15.18 3.63
CA GLY A 193 -12.16 14.34 2.78
C GLY A 193 -12.02 12.83 2.97
N ARG A 194 -11.02 12.34 3.72
CA ARG A 194 -10.90 10.92 4.09
C ARG A 194 -11.20 10.65 5.57
N GLN A 195 -11.43 11.69 6.35
CA GLN A 195 -11.79 11.60 7.78
C GLN A 195 -13.00 10.69 8.00
N SER A 196 -12.95 9.87 9.05
CA SER A 196 -13.97 8.84 9.39
C SER A 196 -14.22 7.80 8.28
N ARG A 197 -13.31 7.68 7.30
CA ARG A 197 -13.40 6.77 6.17
C ARG A 197 -12.16 5.90 6.02
N GLU A 198 -11.24 6.00 6.95
CA GLU A 198 -9.99 5.25 7.01
C GLU A 198 -9.96 4.33 8.24
N TRP A 199 -9.28 3.21 8.10
CA TRP A 199 -9.08 2.24 9.18
C TRP A 199 -7.66 1.68 9.08
N MET A 200 -6.87 1.94 10.10
CA MET A 200 -5.47 1.58 10.16
C MET A 200 -5.26 0.28 10.92
N VAL A 201 -4.31 -0.53 10.48
CA VAL A 201 -3.94 -1.80 11.08
C VAL A 201 -2.44 -1.87 11.21
N LEU A 202 -1.96 -2.26 12.40
CA LEU A 202 -0.64 -2.82 12.61
C LEU A 202 -0.78 -4.31 12.88
N ALA A 203 -0.08 -5.14 12.10
CA ALA A 203 -0.12 -6.58 12.26
C ALA A 203 1.28 -7.19 12.12
N ARG A 204 1.48 -8.36 12.73
CA ARG A 204 2.72 -9.15 12.63
C ARG A 204 2.49 -10.41 11.84
N ARG A 205 3.40 -10.72 10.91
CA ARG A 205 3.39 -11.99 10.22
C ARG A 205 3.67 -13.12 11.22
N THR A 206 2.74 -14.07 11.30
CA THR A 206 2.89 -15.32 12.07
C THR A 206 3.36 -16.44 11.15
N GLY A 207 3.93 -17.50 11.73
CA GLY A 207 4.15 -18.76 11.03
C GLY A 207 2.80 -19.48 10.91
N ALA A 208 2.25 -19.58 9.71
CA ALA A 208 1.17 -20.51 9.39
C ALA A 208 1.76 -21.73 8.69
#